data_9608d11dfc53eb9254801fe1b29778f4
#
_entry.id   9608d11dfc53eb9254801fe1b29778f4
#
_cell.length_a   1.000
_cell.length_b   1.000
_cell.length_c   1.000
_cell.angle_alpha   90.00
_cell.angle_beta   90.00
_cell.angle_gamma   90.00
#
_symmetry.space_group_name_H-M   'P 1'
#
loop_
_entity.id
_entity.type
_entity.pdbx_description
1 polymer ?
#
loop_
_entity_poly.entity_id
_entity_poly.type
_entity_poly.pdbx_seq_one_letter_code
_entity_poly.pdbx_strand_id
1 'polypeptide(L)'
;MRALAEKIYDKIIIGGGSAGCVLARRLSEDPSTRVLVLEAGLPDHRWDFRLHMPAALTYPLASRMYSWWYESGPEPFMNGRRVYQPRGKVLGGSSTINGMIYIRGNALDYEKWARFPGLDAWSYAHVLPYFKRIENRLVGGD
;
A
#
# COMPACT_ATOMS: atom_id res chain seq x y z
N MET A 1 19.01 17.61 33.46
CA MET A 1 18.88 16.78 32.26
C MET A 1 17.82 15.71 32.56
N ARG A 2 16.61 15.79 31.98
CA ARG A 2 15.63 14.69 32.06
C ARG A 2 16.19 13.52 31.24
N ALA A 3 16.44 12.39 31.90
CA ALA A 3 16.79 11.17 31.20
C ALA A 3 15.69 10.89 30.15
N LEU A 4 16.07 10.81 28.88
CA LEU A 4 15.19 10.32 27.83
C LEU A 4 14.91 8.87 28.19
N ALA A 5 13.70 8.60 28.71
CA ALA A 5 13.26 7.24 28.93
C ALA A 5 13.33 6.52 27.57
N GLU A 6 14.15 5.47 27.48
CA GLU A 6 14.23 4.65 26.28
C GLU A 6 12.83 4.11 25.98
N LYS A 7 12.31 4.51 24.81
CA LYS A 7 11.04 3.98 24.33
C LYS A 7 11.31 2.61 23.71
N ILE A 8 10.96 1.57 24.41
CA ILE A 8 11.04 0.20 23.91
C ILE A 8 9.78 -0.10 23.10
N TYR A 9 9.94 -0.73 21.93
CA TYR A 9 8.87 -1.17 21.05
C TYR A 9 8.98 -2.68 20.84
N ASP A 10 7.84 -3.37 20.85
CA ASP A 10 7.77 -4.82 20.66
C ASP A 10 7.83 -5.18 19.17
N LYS A 11 7.33 -4.28 18.32
CA LYS A 11 7.28 -4.43 16.85
C LYS A 11 7.70 -3.15 16.17
N ILE A 12 8.54 -3.28 15.13
CA ILE A 12 8.94 -2.16 14.26
C ILE A 12 8.53 -2.52 12.84
N ILE A 13 7.73 -1.66 12.22
CA ILE A 13 7.27 -1.78 10.83
C ILE A 13 8.01 -0.76 9.99
N ILE A 14 8.73 -1.21 8.99
CA ILE A 14 9.46 -0.35 8.06
C ILE A 14 8.59 -0.12 6.83
N GLY A 15 8.14 1.12 6.66
CA GLY A 15 7.23 1.57 5.62
C GLY A 15 5.77 1.61 6.07
N GLY A 16 5.19 2.82 6.09
CA GLY A 16 3.77 3.08 6.35
C GLY A 16 2.91 3.01 5.09
N GLY A 17 3.21 2.11 4.16
CA GLY A 17 2.38 1.85 2.98
C GLY A 17 1.16 0.98 3.28
N SER A 18 0.47 0.50 2.23
CA SER A 18 -0.78 -0.29 2.35
C SER A 18 -0.64 -1.48 3.31
N ALA A 19 0.41 -2.29 3.15
CA ALA A 19 0.67 -3.44 4.01
C ALA A 19 1.08 -3.03 5.43
N GLY A 20 1.97 -2.04 5.56
CA GLY A 20 2.45 -1.55 6.85
C GLY A 20 1.34 -0.96 7.70
N CYS A 21 0.42 -0.22 7.11
CA CYS A 21 -0.76 0.32 7.81
C CYS A 21 -1.69 -0.79 8.32
N VAL A 22 -1.91 -1.84 7.53
CA VAL A 22 -2.71 -3.01 7.96
C VAL A 22 -2.03 -3.75 9.10
N LEU A 23 -0.73 -4.00 9.00
CA LEU A 23 0.05 -4.63 10.06
C LEU A 23 0.04 -3.79 11.34
N ALA A 24 0.25 -2.48 11.23
CA ALA A 24 0.21 -1.56 12.36
C ALA A 24 -1.14 -1.63 13.08
N ARG A 25 -2.24 -1.58 12.33
CA ARG A 25 -3.60 -1.68 12.85
C ARG A 25 -3.83 -3.01 13.58
N ARG A 26 -3.43 -4.12 12.96
CA ARG A 26 -3.66 -5.46 13.52
C ARG A 26 -2.81 -5.76 14.74
N LEU A 27 -1.53 -5.41 14.69
CA LEU A 27 -0.61 -5.65 15.81
C LEU A 27 -0.89 -4.76 17.02
N SER A 28 -1.46 -3.56 16.81
CA SER A 28 -1.85 -2.64 17.88
C SER A 28 -3.26 -2.88 18.45
N GLU A 29 -3.97 -3.91 18.00
CA GLU A 29 -5.24 -4.34 18.60
C GLU A 29 -5.05 -4.85 20.03
N ASP A 30 -3.89 -5.44 20.31
CA ASP A 30 -3.46 -5.76 21.66
C ASP A 30 -2.84 -4.52 22.32
N PRO A 31 -3.47 -3.93 23.37
CA PRO A 31 -2.95 -2.74 24.05
C PRO A 31 -1.59 -2.93 24.72
N SER A 32 -1.19 -4.17 24.97
CA SER A 32 0.13 -4.50 25.54
C SER A 32 1.24 -4.45 24.51
N THR A 33 0.92 -4.51 23.23
CA THR A 33 1.89 -4.51 22.13
C THR A 33 2.19 -3.09 21.65
N ARG A 34 3.43 -2.66 21.80
CA ARG A 34 3.90 -1.34 21.34
C ARG A 34 4.47 -1.44 19.94
N VAL A 35 3.80 -0.81 19.00
CA VAL A 35 4.17 -0.84 17.57
C VAL A 35 4.75 0.50 17.15
N LEU A 36 5.90 0.49 16.49
CA LEU A 36 6.51 1.64 15.83
C LEU A 36 6.42 1.48 14.33
N VAL A 37 5.92 2.48 13.63
CA VAL A 37 5.96 2.57 12.18
C VAL A 37 6.97 3.62 11.76
N LEU A 38 7.92 3.24 10.90
CA LEU A 38 8.90 4.13 10.31
C LEU A 38 8.53 4.37 8.84
N GLU A 39 8.14 5.61 8.52
CA GLU A 39 7.81 6.02 7.15
C GLU A 39 8.81 7.07 6.66
N ALA A 40 9.30 6.92 5.44
CA ALA A 40 10.27 7.84 4.84
C ALA A 40 9.62 9.09 4.24
N GLY A 41 8.35 9.00 3.93
CA GLY A 41 7.59 10.07 3.30
C GLY A 41 6.92 11.01 4.30
N LEU A 42 6.18 11.95 3.75
CA LEU A 42 5.42 12.93 4.52
C LEU A 42 4.18 12.30 5.18
N PRO A 43 3.67 12.89 6.27
CA PRO A 43 2.36 12.56 6.77
C PRO A 43 1.28 12.88 5.72
N ASP A 44 0.22 12.06 5.71
CA ASP A 44 -0.98 12.32 4.90
C ASP A 44 -1.86 13.35 5.64
N HIS A 45 -1.60 14.64 5.40
CA HIS A 45 -2.35 15.71 6.03
C HIS A 45 -3.69 15.95 5.33
N ARG A 46 -4.79 15.96 6.07
CA ARG A 46 -6.15 16.17 5.55
C ARG A 46 -6.34 17.48 4.77
N TRP A 47 -5.51 18.47 5.01
CA TRP A 47 -5.52 19.76 4.27
C TRP A 47 -4.72 19.73 2.96
N ASP A 48 -3.97 18.65 2.71
CA ASP A 48 -3.20 18.55 1.47
C ASP A 48 -4.11 18.10 0.32
N PHE A 49 -4.73 19.06 -0.33
CA PHE A 49 -5.65 18.83 -1.46
C PHE A 49 -5.01 18.07 -2.62
N ARG A 50 -3.68 18.11 -2.76
CA ARG A 50 -2.94 17.39 -3.80
C ARG A 50 -3.05 15.87 -3.64
N LEU A 51 -3.26 15.40 -2.42
CA LEU A 51 -3.47 13.99 -2.11
C LEU A 51 -4.96 13.59 -2.08
N HIS A 52 -5.83 14.53 -1.68
CA HIS A 52 -7.24 14.21 -1.39
C HIS A 52 -8.23 14.63 -2.50
N MET A 53 -7.81 15.51 -3.42
CA MET A 53 -8.67 15.94 -4.52
C MET A 53 -8.47 15.05 -5.75
N PRO A 54 -9.52 14.31 -6.20
CA PRO A 54 -9.40 13.40 -7.36
C PRO A 54 -8.87 14.08 -8.62
N ALA A 55 -9.24 15.35 -8.87
CA ALA A 55 -8.75 16.11 -10.00
C ALA A 55 -7.24 16.42 -9.95
N ALA A 56 -6.61 16.31 -8.77
CA ALA A 56 -5.17 16.53 -8.59
C ALA A 56 -4.33 15.25 -8.77
N LEU A 57 -4.92 14.12 -9.15
CA LEU A 57 -4.30 12.80 -9.26
C LEU A 57 -2.91 12.79 -9.90
N THR A 58 -2.71 13.56 -10.96
CA THR A 58 -1.44 13.60 -11.67
C THR A 58 -0.33 14.28 -10.88
N TYR A 59 -0.68 15.18 -9.95
CA TYR A 59 0.28 15.94 -9.18
C TYR A 59 1.18 15.06 -8.28
N PRO A 60 0.65 14.22 -7.36
CA PRO A 60 1.48 13.38 -6.52
C PRO A 60 2.27 12.34 -7.32
N LEU A 61 1.72 11.84 -8.43
CA LEU A 61 2.43 10.91 -9.31
C LEU A 61 3.65 11.56 -9.96
N ALA A 62 3.56 12.83 -10.35
CA ALA A 62 4.62 13.58 -11.01
C ALA A 62 5.53 14.37 -10.03
N SER A 63 5.39 14.17 -8.72
CA SER A 63 6.13 14.93 -7.71
C SER A 63 7.12 14.04 -6.94
N ARG A 64 8.38 14.46 -6.89
CA ARG A 64 9.40 13.82 -6.03
C ARG A 64 9.11 13.97 -4.52
N MET A 65 8.20 14.85 -4.14
CA MET A 65 7.76 15.00 -2.76
C MET A 65 6.95 13.78 -2.30
N TYR A 66 6.09 13.23 -3.17
CA TYR A 66 5.17 12.14 -2.86
C TYR A 66 5.54 10.81 -3.52
N SER A 67 6.53 10.80 -4.44
CA SER A 67 6.97 9.61 -5.16
C SER A 67 8.49 9.42 -5.06
N TRP A 68 8.91 8.15 -4.95
CA TRP A 68 10.31 7.74 -4.99
C TRP A 68 10.97 7.98 -6.36
N TRP A 69 10.17 8.21 -7.39
CA TRP A 69 10.65 8.51 -8.73
C TRP A 69 11.57 7.43 -9.34
N TYR A 70 11.18 6.17 -9.17
CA TYR A 70 11.94 5.07 -9.77
C TYR A 70 11.77 5.03 -11.29
N GLU A 71 12.79 4.52 -11.96
CA GLU A 71 12.76 4.22 -13.38
C GLU A 71 13.23 2.77 -13.62
N SER A 72 12.71 2.11 -14.66
CA SER A 72 13.20 0.82 -15.08
C SER A 72 14.63 0.91 -15.64
N GLY A 73 15.29 -0.23 -15.79
CA GLY A 73 16.41 -0.33 -16.71
C GLY A 73 15.98 0.04 -18.14
N PRO A 74 16.95 0.17 -19.09
CA PRO A 74 16.60 0.30 -20.50
C PRO A 74 15.82 -0.94 -20.96
N GLU A 75 14.64 -0.74 -21.56
CA GLU A 75 13.78 -1.81 -22.05
C GLU A 75 14.13 -2.16 -23.49
N PRO A 76 14.71 -3.34 -23.78
CA PRO A 76 15.20 -3.69 -25.11
C PRO A 76 14.12 -3.64 -26.19
N PHE A 77 12.90 -4.10 -25.85
CA PHE A 77 11.76 -4.14 -26.78
C PHE A 77 10.99 -2.80 -26.88
N MET A 78 11.48 -1.76 -26.22
CA MET A 78 10.92 -0.42 -26.23
C MET A 78 11.97 0.61 -26.69
N ASN A 79 12.86 0.24 -27.60
CA ASN A 79 13.94 1.10 -28.11
C ASN A 79 14.86 1.65 -27.02
N GLY A 80 15.15 0.86 -25.99
CA GLY A 80 15.99 1.27 -24.87
C GLY A 80 15.35 2.29 -23.91
N ARG A 81 14.04 2.55 -24.05
CA ARG A 81 13.33 3.50 -23.20
C ARG A 81 13.32 3.05 -21.74
N ARG A 82 13.52 3.98 -20.83
CA ARG A 82 13.28 3.80 -19.40
C ARG A 82 11.83 4.16 -19.08
N VAL A 83 11.18 3.33 -18.28
CA VAL A 83 9.79 3.53 -17.89
C VAL A 83 9.74 4.05 -16.47
N TYR A 84 9.10 5.17 -16.27
CA TYR A 84 8.85 5.74 -14.95
C TYR A 84 7.93 4.83 -14.13
N GLN A 85 8.34 4.54 -12.90
CA GLN A 85 7.64 3.64 -11.97
C GLN A 85 7.31 4.42 -10.68
N PRO A 86 6.16 5.09 -10.61
CA PRO A 86 5.78 5.82 -9.41
C PRO A 86 5.57 4.86 -8.23
N ARG A 87 6.09 5.24 -7.06
CA ARG A 87 5.86 4.57 -5.78
C ARG A 87 5.70 5.63 -4.72
N GLY A 88 4.62 5.54 -3.94
CA GLY A 88 4.33 6.53 -2.91
C GLY A 88 5.41 6.64 -1.86
N LYS A 89 5.79 7.88 -1.57
CA LYS A 89 6.70 8.30 -0.49
C LYS A 89 5.91 9.23 0.44
N VAL A 90 4.96 8.66 1.11
CA VAL A 90 3.99 9.35 1.99
C VAL A 90 3.30 8.30 2.84
N LEU A 91 2.76 8.67 3.99
CA LEU A 91 1.97 7.76 4.81
C LEU A 91 0.78 7.20 4.00
N GLY A 92 0.58 5.89 4.03
CA GLY A 92 -0.31 5.17 3.12
C GLY A 92 0.40 4.64 1.86
N GLY A 93 1.60 5.16 1.54
CA GLY A 93 2.41 4.71 0.41
C GLY A 93 1.71 4.90 -0.94
N SER A 94 1.79 3.90 -1.82
CA SER A 94 1.18 3.97 -3.15
C SER A 94 -0.36 3.98 -3.12
N SER A 95 -1.00 3.57 -2.01
CA SER A 95 -2.46 3.72 -1.90
C SER A 95 -2.90 5.18 -1.75
N THR A 96 -2.01 6.06 -1.28
CA THR A 96 -2.29 7.51 -1.15
C THR A 96 -2.13 8.26 -2.49
N ILE A 97 -1.37 7.70 -3.44
CA ILE A 97 -1.11 8.33 -4.75
C ILE A 97 -1.64 7.51 -5.94
N ASN A 98 -2.48 6.52 -5.71
CA ASN A 98 -2.98 5.62 -6.74
C ASN A 98 -4.01 6.29 -7.68
N GLY A 99 -4.41 5.57 -8.72
CA GLY A 99 -5.41 6.03 -9.70
C GLY A 99 -6.86 5.90 -9.23
N MET A 100 -7.11 5.61 -7.95
CA MET A 100 -8.45 5.44 -7.34
C MET A 100 -9.33 4.41 -8.06
N ILE A 101 -8.72 3.39 -8.65
CA ILE A 101 -9.42 2.26 -9.25
C ILE A 101 -9.39 1.11 -8.27
N TYR A 102 -10.58 0.65 -7.86
CA TYR A 102 -10.73 -0.55 -7.05
C TYR A 102 -11.41 -1.64 -7.88
N ILE A 103 -10.70 -2.74 -8.08
CA ILE A 103 -11.21 -3.92 -8.79
C ILE A 103 -10.59 -5.17 -8.18
N ARG A 104 -11.37 -6.23 -8.02
CA ARG A 104 -10.85 -7.53 -7.60
C ARG A 104 -10.05 -8.14 -8.73
N GLY A 105 -8.98 -8.87 -8.40
CA GLY A 105 -8.23 -9.66 -9.38
C GLY A 105 -9.11 -10.69 -10.08
N ASN A 106 -8.76 -11.06 -11.31
CA ASN A 106 -9.48 -12.06 -12.08
C ASN A 106 -9.42 -13.43 -11.38
N ALA A 107 -10.56 -14.08 -11.20
CA ALA A 107 -10.63 -15.39 -10.56
C ALA A 107 -9.71 -16.43 -11.18
N LEU A 108 -9.58 -16.44 -12.52
CA LEU A 108 -8.75 -17.39 -13.25
C LEU A 108 -7.24 -17.22 -12.96
N ASP A 109 -6.79 -16.02 -12.60
CA ASP A 109 -5.39 -15.79 -12.23
C ASP A 109 -5.07 -16.46 -10.88
N TYR A 110 -6.00 -16.37 -9.92
CA TYR A 110 -5.87 -17.07 -8.64
C TYR A 110 -5.94 -18.58 -8.80
N GLU A 111 -6.86 -19.10 -9.65
CA GLU A 111 -6.92 -20.53 -9.95
C GLU A 111 -5.62 -21.02 -10.63
N LYS A 112 -4.99 -20.18 -11.47
CA LYS A 112 -3.70 -20.49 -12.05
C LYS A 112 -2.59 -20.55 -10.99
N TRP A 113 -2.57 -19.64 -10.04
CA TRP A 113 -1.61 -19.65 -8.94
C TRP A 113 -1.79 -20.87 -8.03
N ALA A 114 -3.03 -21.23 -7.71
CA ALA A 114 -3.34 -22.40 -6.88
C ALA A 114 -2.85 -23.74 -7.46
N ARG A 115 -2.52 -23.78 -8.76
CA ARG A 115 -1.95 -24.99 -9.39
C ARG A 115 -0.47 -25.21 -9.07
N PHE A 116 0.23 -24.21 -8.54
CA PHE A 116 1.62 -24.37 -8.15
C PHE A 116 1.71 -25.04 -6.77
N PRO A 117 2.69 -25.95 -6.57
CA PRO A 117 2.86 -26.63 -5.28
C PRO A 117 2.97 -25.64 -4.11
N GLY A 118 2.18 -25.87 -3.06
CA GLY A 118 2.17 -25.04 -1.86
C GLY A 118 1.37 -23.75 -1.96
N LEU A 119 0.68 -23.47 -3.09
CA LEU A 119 -0.16 -22.29 -3.28
C LEU A 119 -1.67 -22.60 -3.31
N ASP A 120 -2.10 -23.77 -2.80
CA ASP A 120 -3.51 -24.17 -2.80
C ASP A 120 -4.43 -23.15 -2.11
N ALA A 121 -3.93 -22.48 -1.06
CA ALA A 121 -4.64 -21.42 -0.34
C ALA A 121 -4.84 -20.13 -1.15
N TRP A 122 -4.29 -20.04 -2.37
CA TRP A 122 -4.43 -18.89 -3.26
C TRP A 122 -5.53 -19.05 -4.31
N SER A 123 -6.31 -20.14 -4.28
CA SER A 123 -7.49 -20.23 -5.17
C SER A 123 -8.47 -19.08 -4.92
N TYR A 124 -9.26 -18.72 -5.92
CA TYR A 124 -10.19 -17.58 -5.79
C TYR A 124 -11.18 -17.78 -4.64
N ALA A 125 -11.64 -19.00 -4.42
CA ALA A 125 -12.53 -19.34 -3.31
C ALA A 125 -11.90 -19.03 -1.94
N HIS A 126 -10.59 -19.25 -1.78
CA HIS A 126 -9.87 -18.96 -0.54
C HIS A 126 -9.59 -17.47 -0.36
N VAL A 127 -9.30 -16.72 -1.43
CA VAL A 127 -8.96 -15.28 -1.31
C VAL A 127 -10.21 -14.38 -1.29
N LEU A 128 -11.34 -14.82 -1.83
CA LEU A 128 -12.58 -14.04 -1.89
C LEU A 128 -13.07 -13.51 -0.54
N PRO A 129 -13.04 -14.28 0.57
CA PRO A 129 -13.44 -13.76 1.88
C PRO A 129 -12.60 -12.56 2.34
N TYR A 130 -11.31 -12.50 1.97
CA TYR A 130 -10.44 -11.37 2.29
C TYR A 130 -10.80 -10.14 1.47
N PHE A 131 -11.11 -10.29 0.18
CA PHE A 131 -11.63 -9.19 -0.64
C PHE A 131 -12.93 -8.62 -0.05
N LYS A 132 -13.88 -9.48 0.31
CA LYS A 132 -15.13 -9.05 0.94
C LYS A 132 -14.93 -8.33 2.27
N ARG A 133 -13.94 -8.74 3.06
CA ARG A 133 -13.62 -8.11 4.35
C ARG A 133 -13.07 -6.68 4.23
N ILE A 134 -12.29 -6.40 3.18
CA ILE A 134 -11.69 -5.08 2.96
C ILE A 134 -12.56 -4.16 2.11
N GLU A 135 -13.58 -4.68 1.45
CA GLU A 135 -14.51 -3.93 0.61
C GLU A 135 -15.69 -3.42 1.45
N ASN A 136 -15.95 -2.12 1.38
CA ASN A 136 -17.15 -1.51 1.94
C ASN A 136 -17.97 -0.90 0.81
N ARG A 137 -18.81 -1.73 0.17
CA ARG A 137 -19.68 -1.30 -0.92
C ARG A 137 -20.94 -0.66 -0.36
N LEU A 138 -21.13 0.62 -0.64
CA LEU A 138 -22.29 1.38 -0.16
C LEU A 138 -23.50 1.33 -1.11
N VAL A 139 -23.32 0.87 -2.34
CA VAL A 139 -24.35 0.85 -3.39
C VAL A 139 -24.38 -0.51 -4.07
N GLY A 140 -25.57 -1.08 -4.20
CA GLY A 140 -25.79 -2.40 -4.80
C GLY A 140 -25.78 -3.53 -3.76
N GLY A 141 -26.60 -4.58 -4.00
CA GLY A 141 -26.62 -5.79 -3.18
C GLY A 141 -25.33 -6.63 -3.30
N ASP A 142 -25.23 -7.61 -2.41
CA ASP A 142 -24.14 -8.61 -2.39
C ASP A 142 -24.03 -9.42 -3.68
#